data_a5979df9f8cda45c336475d09a5f9f73
#
_entry.id   a5979df9f8cda45c336475d09a5f9f73
#
_cell.length_a   1.000
_cell.length_b   1.000
_cell.length_c   1.000
_cell.angle_alpha   90.00
_cell.angle_beta   90.00
_cell.angle_gamma   90.00
#
_symmetry.space_group_name_H-M   'P 1'
#
loop_
_entity.id
_entity.type
_entity.pdbx_description
1 polymer ?
#
loop_
_entity_poly.entity_id
_entity_poly.type
_entity_poly.pdbx_seq_one_letter_code
_entity_poly.pdbx_strand_id
1 'polypeptide(L)'
;METAMTTQQGLNEVVINKVQRMIENKAVGVQATMERLVNEGKIAQDYIAPIGVELRRNDHSPIITFSENGHVLMNMQSGQYTLHGNAIGQLADKMGIPSRYLRQLASGDEWQRQLAATVLNEHSGWTQRTRVLIRTVGQQVRGVLSDSYRRLNSVEILTAFVQEASQQGAVIADAYMSDTKVWAETILPQPIVV
;
A
#
# COMPACT_ATOMS: atom_id res chain seq x y z
N MET A 1 22.29 -49.85 -3.74
CA MET A 1 21.24 -49.27 -2.89
C MET A 1 21.72 -48.17 -1.94
N GLU A 2 23.01 -48.13 -1.61
CA GLU A 2 23.65 -47.12 -0.72
C GLU A 2 23.79 -45.70 -1.33
N THR A 3 23.93 -45.60 -2.64
CA THR A 3 24.19 -44.28 -3.29
C THR A 3 22.97 -43.34 -3.28
N ALA A 4 21.74 -43.85 -3.22
CA ALA A 4 20.52 -43.04 -3.20
C ALA A 4 20.24 -42.43 -1.81
N MET A 5 20.58 -43.14 -0.73
CA MET A 5 20.37 -42.65 0.64
C MET A 5 21.34 -41.50 0.99
N THR A 6 22.57 -41.53 0.53
CA THR A 6 23.57 -40.49 0.79
C THR A 6 23.22 -39.18 0.09
N THR A 7 22.60 -39.25 -1.11
CA THR A 7 22.18 -38.06 -1.86
C THR A 7 20.99 -37.37 -1.21
N GLN A 8 20.07 -38.12 -0.63
CA GLN A 8 18.87 -37.57 0.01
C GLN A 8 19.17 -36.93 1.37
N GLN A 9 20.13 -37.50 2.14
CA GLN A 9 20.59 -36.88 3.36
C GLN A 9 21.38 -35.59 3.10
N GLY A 10 22.21 -35.54 2.09
CA GLY A 10 22.94 -34.31 1.68
C GLY A 10 22.00 -33.20 1.17
N LEU A 11 20.93 -33.55 0.46
CA LEU A 11 19.90 -32.59 0.03
C LEU A 11 19.13 -32.01 1.22
N ASN A 12 18.81 -32.84 2.21
CA ASN A 12 18.14 -32.35 3.42
C ASN A 12 19.04 -31.40 4.25
N GLU A 13 20.30 -31.68 4.39
CA GLU A 13 21.27 -30.79 5.09
C GLU A 13 21.42 -29.44 4.34
N VAL A 14 21.54 -29.47 3.02
CA VAL A 14 21.63 -28.24 2.21
C VAL A 14 20.37 -27.39 2.35
N VAL A 15 19.18 -28.02 2.33
CA VAL A 15 17.90 -27.35 2.53
C VAL A 15 17.80 -26.78 3.94
N ILE A 16 18.14 -27.56 4.97
CA ILE A 16 18.12 -27.13 6.38
C ILE A 16 19.07 -25.94 6.58
N ASN A 17 20.30 -26.02 6.08
CA ASN A 17 21.28 -24.92 6.19
C ASN A 17 20.81 -23.67 5.43
N LYS A 18 20.16 -23.82 4.29
CA LYS A 18 19.58 -22.69 3.54
C LYS A 18 18.43 -22.05 4.31
N VAL A 19 17.55 -22.86 4.90
CA VAL A 19 16.45 -22.37 5.74
C VAL A 19 16.98 -21.67 6.98
N GLN A 20 17.99 -22.22 7.68
CA GLN A 20 18.61 -21.57 8.84
C GLN A 20 19.23 -20.23 8.49
N ARG A 21 20.00 -20.14 7.39
CA ARG A 21 20.56 -18.86 6.91
C ARG A 21 19.47 -17.85 6.53
N MET A 22 18.37 -18.32 5.97
CA MET A 22 17.22 -17.46 5.69
C MET A 22 16.60 -16.94 6.98
N ILE A 23 16.46 -17.75 8.00
CA ILE A 23 15.93 -17.36 9.33
C ILE A 23 16.88 -16.36 10.01
N GLU A 24 18.18 -16.62 10.05
CA GLU A 24 19.18 -15.76 10.66
C GLU A 24 19.26 -14.36 10.00
N ASN A 25 19.17 -14.31 8.67
CA ASN A 25 19.22 -13.05 7.92
C ASN A 25 17.88 -12.27 7.95
N LYS A 26 16.76 -12.88 8.32
CA LYS A 26 15.42 -12.34 8.14
C LYS A 26 14.74 -11.90 9.44
N ALA A 27 15.26 -12.29 10.60
CA ALA A 27 14.79 -11.72 11.88
C ALA A 27 14.90 -10.19 11.91
N VAL A 28 15.90 -9.63 11.24
CA VAL A 28 16.06 -8.18 11.04
C VAL A 28 14.95 -7.61 10.18
N GLY A 29 14.46 -8.33 9.16
CA GLY A 29 13.36 -7.90 8.29
C GLY A 29 12.02 -7.81 9.03
N VAL A 30 11.74 -8.74 9.92
CA VAL A 30 10.50 -8.74 10.73
C VAL A 30 10.47 -7.55 11.67
N GLN A 31 11.55 -7.30 12.41
CA GLN A 31 11.64 -6.17 13.33
C GLN A 31 11.51 -4.85 12.59
N ALA A 32 12.27 -4.65 11.51
CA ALA A 32 12.21 -3.45 10.69
C ALA A 32 10.81 -3.23 10.08
N THR A 33 10.13 -4.30 9.67
CA THR A 33 8.76 -4.23 9.16
C THR A 33 7.77 -3.80 10.24
N MET A 34 7.88 -4.37 11.45
CA MET A 34 7.04 -3.99 12.59
C MET A 34 7.27 -2.55 13.02
N GLU A 35 8.52 -2.10 13.12
CA GLU A 35 8.88 -0.72 13.45
C GLU A 35 8.32 0.25 12.41
N ARG A 36 8.46 -0.07 11.11
CA ARG A 36 7.89 0.72 10.03
C ARG A 36 6.37 0.81 10.11
N LEU A 37 5.67 -0.32 10.34
CA LEU A 37 4.22 -0.37 10.50
C LEU A 37 3.74 0.51 11.67
N VAL A 38 4.41 0.42 12.82
CA VAL A 38 4.08 1.23 13.99
C VAL A 38 4.30 2.71 13.69
N ASN A 39 5.41 3.06 13.07
CA ASN A 39 5.75 4.46 12.76
C ASN A 39 4.81 5.04 11.70
N GLU A 40 4.50 4.31 10.62
CA GLU A 40 3.51 4.76 9.64
C GLU A 40 2.11 4.89 10.27
N GLY A 41 1.75 3.98 11.19
CA GLY A 41 0.50 4.04 11.92
C GLY A 41 0.31 5.32 12.76
N LYS A 42 1.40 5.86 13.31
CA LYS A 42 1.38 7.10 14.12
C LYS A 42 1.17 8.36 13.27
N ILE A 43 1.68 8.38 12.03
CA ILE A 43 1.62 9.55 11.14
C ILE A 43 0.53 9.42 10.06
N ALA A 44 -0.15 8.28 10.00
CA ALA A 44 -1.25 8.06 9.08
C ALA A 44 -2.50 8.80 9.56
N GLN A 45 -3.15 9.53 8.64
CA GLN A 45 -4.40 10.24 8.89
C GLN A 45 -5.42 9.90 7.83
N ASP A 46 -6.69 9.83 8.24
CA ASP A 46 -7.82 9.56 7.37
C ASP A 46 -8.74 10.77 7.35
N TYR A 47 -9.00 11.29 6.16
CA TYR A 47 -9.90 12.42 5.92
C TYR A 47 -11.12 11.94 5.14
N ILE A 48 -12.32 12.36 5.52
CA ILE A 48 -13.51 12.18 4.70
C ILE A 48 -13.81 13.49 4.03
N ALA A 49 -13.71 13.51 2.71
CA ALA A 49 -13.93 14.69 1.90
C ALA A 49 -14.75 14.36 0.64
N PRO A 50 -15.51 15.32 0.10
CA PRO A 50 -16.13 15.16 -1.21
C PRO A 50 -15.09 15.37 -2.30
N ILE A 51 -15.13 14.52 -3.32
CA ILE A 51 -14.56 14.81 -4.63
C ILE A 51 -15.68 15.09 -5.62
N GLY A 52 -15.36 15.83 -6.69
CA GLY A 52 -16.36 16.27 -7.66
C GLY A 52 -17.16 17.50 -7.20
N VAL A 53 -18.16 17.85 -7.97
CA VAL A 53 -18.99 19.05 -7.79
C VAL A 53 -20.45 18.70 -7.53
N GLU A 54 -21.15 19.60 -6.85
CA GLU A 54 -22.57 19.49 -6.66
C GLU A 54 -23.29 20.12 -7.87
N LEU A 55 -23.74 19.28 -8.81
CA LEU A 55 -24.34 19.69 -10.06
C LEU A 55 -25.61 20.58 -9.90
N ARG A 56 -26.19 20.63 -8.70
CA ARG A 56 -27.35 21.46 -8.38
C ARG A 56 -27.02 22.90 -7.98
N ARG A 57 -25.76 23.20 -7.70
CA ARG A 57 -25.26 24.53 -7.37
C ARG A 57 -24.68 25.19 -8.63
N ASN A 58 -24.96 26.48 -8.82
CA ASN A 58 -24.30 27.26 -9.87
C ASN A 58 -22.79 27.48 -9.63
N ASP A 59 -22.26 27.07 -8.47
CA ASP A 59 -20.87 27.11 -8.14
C ASP A 59 -20.27 25.71 -8.37
N HIS A 60 -19.51 25.58 -9.44
CA HIS A 60 -18.84 24.35 -9.84
C HIS A 60 -17.41 24.24 -9.27
N SER A 61 -17.08 25.01 -8.23
CA SER A 61 -15.76 24.98 -7.60
C SER A 61 -15.56 23.68 -6.81
N PRO A 62 -14.63 22.82 -7.21
CA PRO A 62 -14.32 21.61 -6.46
C PRO A 62 -13.62 21.96 -5.14
N ILE A 63 -13.94 21.21 -4.07
CA ILE A 63 -13.29 21.37 -2.74
C ILE A 63 -11.86 20.88 -2.77
N ILE A 64 -11.59 19.84 -3.58
CA ILE A 64 -10.26 19.28 -3.79
C ILE A 64 -9.81 19.69 -5.18
N THR A 65 -8.64 20.30 -5.25
CA THR A 65 -8.00 20.68 -6.51
C THR A 65 -6.66 19.98 -6.65
N PHE A 66 -6.12 19.98 -7.86
CA PHE A 66 -4.86 19.37 -8.18
C PHE A 66 -3.91 20.38 -8.81
N SER A 67 -2.64 20.29 -8.49
CA SER A 67 -1.59 21.15 -9.02
C SER A 67 -0.31 20.34 -9.30
N GLU A 68 0.65 20.95 -9.95
CA GLU A 68 1.98 20.39 -10.18
C GLU A 68 3.03 21.26 -9.48
N ASN A 69 3.94 20.63 -8.75
CA ASN A 69 5.17 21.23 -8.24
C ASN A 69 6.18 20.10 -8.01
N GLY A 70 6.91 19.70 -9.06
CA GLY A 70 7.80 18.53 -9.05
C GLY A 70 7.05 17.19 -8.98
N HIS A 71 5.83 17.19 -8.43
CA HIS A 71 4.90 16.08 -8.34
C HIS A 71 3.47 16.54 -8.60
N VAL A 72 2.58 15.61 -8.90
CA VAL A 72 1.14 15.91 -8.88
C VAL A 72 0.69 15.98 -7.42
N LEU A 73 0.13 17.11 -7.03
CA LEU A 73 -0.30 17.42 -5.68
C LEU A 73 -1.83 17.42 -5.60
N MET A 74 -2.33 16.93 -4.47
CA MET A 74 -3.72 17.12 -4.05
C MET A 74 -3.77 18.28 -3.04
N ASN A 75 -4.58 19.29 -3.33
CA ASN A 75 -4.80 20.42 -2.44
C ASN A 75 -6.10 20.22 -1.70
N MET A 76 -6.02 20.13 -0.38
CA MET A 76 -7.16 20.02 0.55
C MET A 76 -7.10 21.18 1.56
N GLN A 77 -8.17 21.39 2.33
CA GLN A 77 -8.18 22.38 3.43
C GLN A 77 -7.10 22.11 4.47
N SER A 78 -6.72 20.83 4.66
CA SER A 78 -5.66 20.43 5.59
C SER A 78 -4.24 20.63 5.05
N GLY A 79 -4.07 20.99 3.79
CA GLY A 79 -2.77 21.23 3.17
C GLY A 79 -2.59 20.63 1.78
N GLN A 80 -1.35 20.62 1.32
CA GLN A 80 -0.95 20.04 0.05
C GLN A 80 -0.26 18.69 0.29
N TYR A 81 -0.61 17.71 -0.52
CA TYR A 81 -0.11 16.34 -0.39
C TYR A 81 0.32 15.80 -1.74
N THR A 82 1.46 15.15 -1.80
CA THR A 82 1.87 14.41 -3.01
C THR A 82 0.97 13.19 -3.21
N LEU A 83 0.73 12.80 -4.46
CA LEU A 83 -0.08 11.62 -4.76
C LEU A 83 0.81 10.40 -5.00
N HIS A 84 0.61 9.35 -4.20
CA HIS A 84 1.18 8.04 -4.49
C HIS A 84 0.49 7.41 -5.73
N GLY A 85 1.22 6.61 -6.51
CA GLY A 85 0.69 5.97 -7.73
C GLY A 85 -0.57 5.12 -7.51
N ASN A 86 -0.77 4.58 -6.30
CA ASN A 86 -2.00 3.88 -5.92
C ASN A 86 -3.19 4.86 -5.81
N ALA A 87 -2.98 6.01 -5.15
CA ALA A 87 -4.01 7.04 -5.02
C ALA A 87 -4.40 7.63 -6.39
N ILE A 88 -3.42 7.84 -7.28
CA ILE A 88 -3.66 8.28 -8.66
C ILE A 88 -4.57 7.28 -9.40
N GLY A 89 -4.29 5.97 -9.27
CA GLY A 89 -5.14 4.95 -9.89
C GLY A 89 -6.57 4.96 -9.34
N GLN A 90 -6.72 5.07 -8.02
CA GLN A 90 -8.04 5.11 -7.38
C GLN A 90 -8.84 6.39 -7.71
N LEU A 91 -8.16 7.53 -7.86
CA LEU A 91 -8.79 8.75 -8.37
C LEU A 91 -9.26 8.57 -9.80
N ALA A 92 -8.40 8.01 -10.66
CA ALA A 92 -8.73 7.72 -12.05
C ALA A 92 -9.98 6.86 -12.17
N ASP A 93 -10.06 5.76 -11.40
CA ASP A 93 -11.21 4.86 -11.39
C ASP A 93 -12.51 5.59 -10.94
N LYS A 94 -12.41 6.47 -9.94
CA LYS A 94 -13.55 7.24 -9.44
C LYS A 94 -14.04 8.33 -10.41
N MET A 95 -13.13 8.86 -11.22
CA MET A 95 -13.39 9.93 -12.18
C MET A 95 -13.59 9.42 -13.62
N GLY A 96 -13.60 8.10 -13.84
CA GLY A 96 -13.77 7.51 -15.16
C GLY A 96 -12.61 7.77 -16.12
N ILE A 97 -11.39 7.97 -15.58
CA ILE A 97 -10.17 8.20 -16.35
C ILE A 97 -9.43 6.86 -16.49
N PRO A 98 -8.84 6.51 -17.67
CA PRO A 98 -7.99 5.34 -17.79
C PRO A 98 -6.78 5.43 -16.83
N SER A 99 -6.75 4.56 -15.80
CA SER A 99 -5.79 4.66 -14.71
C SER A 99 -4.33 4.53 -15.17
N ARG A 100 -4.07 3.70 -16.19
CA ARG A 100 -2.73 3.56 -16.79
C ARG A 100 -2.24 4.86 -17.40
N TYR A 101 -3.12 5.55 -18.15
CA TYR A 101 -2.80 6.83 -18.79
C TYR A 101 -2.46 7.90 -17.75
N LEU A 102 -3.31 8.05 -16.74
CA LEU A 102 -3.09 9.06 -15.69
C LEU A 102 -1.81 8.79 -14.88
N ARG A 103 -1.51 7.53 -14.56
CA ARG A 103 -0.25 7.17 -13.91
C ARG A 103 0.97 7.50 -14.77
N GLN A 104 0.90 7.23 -16.06
CA GLN A 104 1.97 7.56 -16.99
C GLN A 104 2.24 9.07 -17.04
N LEU A 105 1.20 9.89 -17.14
CA LEU A 105 1.32 11.34 -17.08
C LEU A 105 1.93 11.81 -15.75
N ALA A 106 1.42 11.30 -14.63
CA ALA A 106 1.85 11.72 -13.31
C ALA A 106 3.31 11.35 -12.97
N SER A 107 3.87 10.34 -13.62
CA SER A 107 5.26 9.91 -13.46
C SER A 107 6.20 10.46 -14.55
N GLY A 108 5.69 11.23 -15.49
CA GLY A 108 6.45 11.77 -16.61
C GLY A 108 7.13 13.11 -16.32
N ASP A 109 7.45 13.82 -17.39
CA ASP A 109 8.07 15.15 -17.33
C ASP A 109 7.10 16.20 -16.77
N GLU A 110 7.62 17.41 -16.51
CA GLU A 110 6.84 18.51 -15.93
C GLU A 110 5.54 18.80 -16.69
N TRP A 111 5.59 18.90 -18.02
CA TRP A 111 4.40 19.15 -18.82
C TRP A 111 3.36 18.02 -18.71
N GLN A 112 3.83 16.76 -18.57
CA GLN A 112 2.95 15.61 -18.38
C GLN A 112 2.29 15.65 -17.00
N ARG A 113 3.02 16.01 -15.95
CA ARG A 113 2.46 16.19 -14.61
C ARG A 113 1.45 17.36 -14.54
N GLN A 114 1.75 18.47 -15.24
CA GLN A 114 0.79 19.57 -15.40
C GLN A 114 -0.48 19.11 -16.11
N LEU A 115 -0.33 18.31 -17.18
CA LEU A 115 -1.48 17.73 -17.87
C LEU A 115 -2.26 16.78 -16.97
N ALA A 116 -1.59 15.96 -16.15
CA ALA A 116 -2.26 15.08 -15.18
C ALA A 116 -3.09 15.90 -14.16
N ALA A 117 -2.54 16.97 -13.61
CA ALA A 117 -3.25 17.86 -12.70
C ALA A 117 -4.46 18.52 -13.39
N THR A 118 -4.29 18.99 -14.63
CA THR A 118 -5.37 19.57 -15.43
C THR A 118 -6.49 18.54 -15.68
N VAL A 119 -6.15 17.33 -16.11
CA VAL A 119 -7.11 16.25 -16.34
C VAL A 119 -7.90 15.92 -15.07
N LEU A 120 -7.23 15.84 -13.92
CA LEU A 120 -7.87 15.60 -12.63
C LEU A 120 -8.84 16.74 -12.25
N ASN A 121 -8.45 18.00 -12.45
CA ASN A 121 -9.30 19.15 -12.16
C ASN A 121 -10.53 19.18 -13.08
N GLU A 122 -10.35 19.00 -14.38
CA GLU A 122 -11.44 18.97 -15.36
C GLU A 122 -12.42 17.83 -15.05
N HIS A 123 -11.94 16.61 -14.86
CA HIS A 123 -12.81 15.49 -14.52
C HIS A 123 -13.50 15.68 -13.16
N SER A 124 -12.82 16.28 -12.18
CA SER A 124 -13.43 16.64 -10.90
C SER A 124 -14.60 17.63 -11.09
N GLY A 125 -14.48 18.58 -12.03
CA GLY A 125 -15.54 19.54 -12.40
C GLY A 125 -16.78 18.89 -13.01
N TRP A 126 -16.64 17.72 -13.61
CA TRP A 126 -17.75 16.98 -14.27
C TRP A 126 -18.22 15.75 -13.47
N THR A 127 -17.45 15.30 -12.50
CA THR A 127 -17.79 14.14 -11.67
C THR A 127 -18.86 14.53 -10.64
N GLN A 128 -19.90 13.72 -10.53
CA GLN A 128 -20.89 13.89 -9.48
C GLN A 128 -20.22 13.79 -8.11
N ARG A 129 -20.57 14.70 -7.19
CA ARG A 129 -20.04 14.73 -5.83
C ARG A 129 -20.17 13.37 -5.14
N THR A 130 -19.04 12.83 -4.75
CA THR A 130 -18.92 11.55 -4.05
C THR A 130 -18.05 11.73 -2.81
N ARG A 131 -18.50 11.21 -1.67
CA ARG A 131 -17.66 11.19 -0.46
C ARG A 131 -16.64 10.09 -0.57
N VAL A 132 -15.41 10.41 -0.23
CA VAL A 132 -14.30 9.47 -0.22
C VAL A 132 -13.53 9.57 1.09
N LEU A 133 -12.87 8.47 1.46
CA LEU A 133 -11.86 8.45 2.51
C LEU A 133 -10.50 8.62 1.85
N ILE A 134 -9.81 9.71 2.21
CA ILE A 134 -8.45 10.01 1.76
C ILE A 134 -7.50 9.62 2.87
N ARG A 135 -6.64 8.65 2.61
CA ARG A 135 -5.61 8.21 3.55
C ARG A 135 -4.28 8.84 3.22
N THR A 136 -3.71 9.53 4.19
CA THR A 136 -2.36 10.09 4.10
C THR A 136 -1.39 9.36 5.03
N VAL A 137 -0.12 9.37 4.66
CA VAL A 137 1.00 9.02 5.52
C VAL A 137 2.02 10.15 5.39
N GLY A 138 2.14 10.98 6.43
CA GLY A 138 2.85 12.25 6.36
C GLY A 138 2.25 13.16 5.29
N GLN A 139 3.08 13.68 4.39
CA GLN A 139 2.67 14.59 3.30
C GLN A 139 2.30 13.86 1.99
N GLN A 140 1.96 12.58 2.06
CA GLN A 140 1.61 11.80 0.88
C GLN A 140 0.24 11.14 1.01
N VAL A 141 -0.63 11.31 0.01
CA VAL A 141 -1.86 10.54 -0.14
C VAL A 141 -1.53 9.14 -0.63
N ARG A 142 -1.77 8.14 0.20
CA ARG A 142 -1.53 6.72 -0.12
C ARG A 142 -2.75 6.04 -0.75
N GLY A 143 -3.95 6.54 -0.45
CA GLY A 143 -5.16 5.96 -0.98
C GLY A 143 -6.36 6.91 -0.98
N VAL A 144 -7.26 6.69 -1.95
CA VAL A 144 -8.56 7.36 -2.09
C VAL A 144 -9.64 6.28 -2.16
N LEU A 145 -10.21 5.96 -1.02
CA LEU A 145 -11.06 4.81 -0.78
C LEU A 145 -12.54 5.23 -0.73
N SER A 146 -13.45 4.25 -0.67
CA SER A 146 -14.84 4.51 -0.34
C SER A 146 -14.97 5.07 1.08
N ASP A 147 -15.94 5.93 1.34
CA ASP A 147 -16.27 6.45 2.67
C ASP A 147 -16.78 5.35 3.62
N SER A 148 -17.23 4.22 3.07
CA SER A 148 -17.61 3.02 3.82
C SER A 148 -16.44 2.14 4.22
N TYR A 149 -15.21 2.44 3.74
CA TYR A 149 -14.03 1.65 4.06
C TYR A 149 -13.75 1.65 5.58
N ARG A 150 -13.46 0.48 6.13
CA ARG A 150 -13.03 0.30 7.52
C ARG A 150 -11.57 -0.10 7.56
N ARG A 151 -10.80 0.63 8.35
CA ARG A 151 -9.37 0.31 8.52
C ARG A 151 -9.22 -0.98 9.31
N LEU A 152 -8.48 -1.94 8.74
CA LEU A 152 -7.88 -3.03 9.48
C LEU A 152 -6.48 -2.59 9.95
N ASN A 153 -6.22 -2.73 11.26
CA ASN A 153 -4.92 -2.38 11.80
C ASN A 153 -3.90 -3.46 11.46
N SER A 154 -3.02 -3.17 10.51
CA SER A 154 -2.01 -4.13 10.05
C SER A 154 -1.06 -4.60 11.16
N VAL A 155 -0.81 -3.77 12.17
CA VAL A 155 0.01 -4.15 13.35
C VAL A 155 -0.68 -5.26 14.15
N GLU A 156 -1.98 -5.10 14.44
CA GLU A 156 -2.75 -6.09 15.19
C GLU A 156 -2.85 -7.41 14.44
N ILE A 157 -3.12 -7.34 13.13
CA ILE A 157 -3.22 -8.54 12.27
C ILE A 157 -1.88 -9.27 12.24
N LEU A 158 -0.77 -8.55 11.99
CA LEU A 158 0.55 -9.16 11.93
C LEU A 158 0.96 -9.74 13.29
N THR A 159 0.66 -9.02 14.39
CA THR A 159 0.94 -9.51 15.75
C THR A 159 0.17 -10.79 16.05
N ALA A 160 -1.14 -10.82 15.74
CA ALA A 160 -1.96 -12.01 15.93
C ALA A 160 -1.46 -13.20 15.08
N PHE A 161 -1.10 -12.93 13.82
CA PHE A 161 -0.53 -13.95 12.94
C PHE A 161 0.77 -14.54 13.51
N VAL A 162 1.69 -13.68 13.96
CA VAL A 162 2.98 -14.10 14.53
C VAL A 162 2.78 -14.91 15.82
N GLN A 163 1.87 -14.47 16.68
CA GLN A 163 1.56 -15.17 17.92
C GLN A 163 0.98 -16.56 17.66
N GLU A 164 -0.02 -16.66 16.78
CA GLU A 164 -0.64 -17.94 16.43
C GLU A 164 0.36 -18.88 15.75
N ALA A 165 1.14 -18.40 14.80
CA ALA A 165 2.17 -19.18 14.13
C ALA A 165 3.20 -19.74 15.14
N SER A 166 3.62 -18.92 16.11
CA SER A 166 4.55 -19.32 17.15
C SER A 166 3.97 -20.37 18.10
N GLN A 167 2.69 -20.28 18.43
CA GLN A 167 2.00 -21.30 19.25
C GLN A 167 1.95 -22.67 18.55
N GLN A 168 1.88 -22.66 17.23
CA GLN A 168 1.93 -23.88 16.41
C GLN A 168 3.37 -24.35 16.13
N GLY A 169 4.39 -23.74 16.73
CA GLY A 169 5.78 -24.07 16.55
C GLY A 169 6.36 -23.61 15.23
N ALA A 170 5.67 -22.76 14.48
CA ALA A 170 6.20 -22.18 13.26
C ALA A 170 7.29 -21.16 13.56
N VAL A 171 8.28 -21.09 12.66
CA VAL A 171 9.34 -20.08 12.69
C VAL A 171 9.04 -19.02 11.64
N ILE A 172 9.17 -17.75 12.02
CA ILE A 172 9.00 -16.65 11.08
C ILE A 172 10.17 -16.63 10.12
N ALA A 173 9.92 -16.84 8.84
CA ALA A 173 10.94 -16.88 7.80
C ALA A 173 11.24 -15.48 7.26
N ASP A 174 10.21 -14.67 7.03
CA ASP A 174 10.35 -13.31 6.48
C ASP A 174 9.13 -12.44 6.80
N ALA A 175 9.36 -11.12 6.82
CA ALA A 175 8.33 -10.12 6.73
C ALA A 175 8.81 -8.96 5.89
N TYR A 176 7.95 -8.46 5.03
CA TYR A 176 8.24 -7.34 4.13
C TYR A 176 7.05 -6.40 4.04
N MET A 177 7.33 -5.12 3.97
CA MET A 177 6.34 -4.07 3.79
C MET A 177 6.68 -3.19 2.60
N SER A 178 5.73 -3.07 1.67
CA SER A 178 5.72 -2.00 0.68
C SER A 178 4.76 -0.88 1.11
N ASP A 179 4.63 0.14 0.28
CA ASP A 179 3.72 1.27 0.54
C ASP A 179 2.24 0.88 0.56
N THR A 180 1.88 -0.29 0.04
CA THR A 180 0.48 -0.73 -0.09
C THR A 180 0.22 -2.14 0.41
N LYS A 181 1.25 -2.91 0.75
CA LYS A 181 1.11 -4.32 1.13
C LYS A 181 2.08 -4.68 2.24
N VAL A 182 1.65 -5.62 3.07
CA VAL A 182 2.48 -6.26 4.09
C VAL A 182 2.44 -7.77 3.83
N TRP A 183 3.58 -8.41 3.89
CA TRP A 183 3.71 -9.86 3.81
C TRP A 183 4.42 -10.37 5.06
N ALA A 184 4.01 -11.53 5.51
CA ALA A 184 4.72 -12.31 6.49
C ALA A 184 4.70 -13.77 6.06
N GLU A 185 5.82 -14.44 6.20
CA GLU A 185 6.01 -15.84 5.85
C GLU A 185 6.50 -16.61 7.07
N THR A 186 5.90 -17.77 7.31
CA THR A 186 6.29 -18.67 8.39
C THR A 186 6.56 -20.08 7.86
N ILE A 187 7.45 -20.80 8.51
CA ILE A 187 7.78 -22.19 8.18
C ILE A 187 7.35 -23.08 9.34
N LEU A 188 6.49 -24.04 9.06
CA LEU A 188 6.14 -25.09 10.02
C LEU A 188 7.29 -26.11 10.10
N PRO A 189 7.75 -26.51 11.30
CA PRO A 189 8.87 -27.44 11.45
C PRO A 189 8.53 -28.86 11.04
N GLN A 190 7.27 -29.21 10.95
CA GLN A 190 6.81 -30.55 10.53
C GLN A 190 6.17 -30.48 9.14
N PRO A 191 6.58 -31.34 8.20
CA PRO A 191 5.92 -31.43 6.92
C PRO A 191 4.48 -31.97 7.10
N ILE A 192 3.53 -31.33 6.44
CA ILE A 192 2.16 -31.86 6.33
C ILE A 192 2.25 -33.05 5.37
N VAL A 193 2.02 -34.25 5.89
CA VAL A 193 1.91 -35.44 5.04
C VAL A 193 0.47 -35.45 4.49
N VAL A 194 0.35 -35.27 3.18
CA VAL A 194 -0.91 -35.36 2.44
C VAL A 194 -1.07 -36.81 1.91
#